data_beb47950d5a4f98c97b73881f5cebfbe
#
_entry.id   beb47950d5a4f98c97b73881f5cebfbe
#
_cell.length_a   1.000
_cell.length_b   1.000
_cell.length_c   1.000
_cell.angle_alpha   90.00
_cell.angle_beta   90.00
_cell.angle_gamma   90.00
#
_symmetry.space_group_name_H-M   'P 1'
#
loop_
_entity.id
_entity.type
_entity.pdbx_description
1 polymer ?
#
loop_
_entity_poly.entity_id
_entity_poly.type
_entity_poly.pdbx_seq_one_letter_code
_entity_poly.pdbx_strand_id
1 'polypeptide(L)'
;MTTKYTRGSFQLMKSMNRSIILNMIRKQGPISRADIAKQSRLTPPTVSNIVKELINTKFVIETTQGTSKGGRKPTLLEINVDYFYVLGIDVGTTSMKFVVTNLFGEVKDTTNLDIPPSPSNDDLLVTMKQGIHDLLANGNNDPDKYLGIGVGMHGIVDPVNGISLFAPTFQLHDIPIKEELEKEFNMIVNVENDARAMTLGEYWFGHGNDADNMVGVNVGNGIGAGLMVKGRLFHGENSLAGEIGHITIDLSGPKCPCGNYGCLQTLAAGPAIAERAIKELKSGKKSIIQDLVKGDFDKVDGRVVYEAACQNDEFSIQLLNQTGRYLGIGLTNLIHTINPKRIIIGGGVSKAGSFLMEGIEETIQTRGLTDKAKETSIVISKLGEHASAIGACVLILEEFFAK
;
A
#
# COMPACT_ATOMS: atom_id res chain seq x y z
N MET A 1 -17.61 -1.80 29.40
CA MET A 1 -16.22 -2.12 29.02
C MET A 1 -15.29 -1.38 29.96
N THR A 2 -14.62 -2.09 30.86
CA THR A 2 -13.68 -1.52 31.84
C THR A 2 -12.35 -1.27 31.14
N THR A 3 -12.00 0.00 30.96
CA THR A 3 -10.67 0.42 30.49
C THR A 3 -9.61 -0.11 31.46
N LYS A 4 -8.89 -1.16 31.08
CA LYS A 4 -7.72 -1.63 31.82
C LYS A 4 -6.61 -0.57 31.65
N TYR A 5 -6.38 0.21 32.68
CA TYR A 5 -5.19 1.04 32.78
C TYR A 5 -3.97 0.13 32.94
N THR A 6 -3.21 -0.10 31.88
CA THR A 6 -1.92 -0.79 31.96
C THR A 6 -0.93 0.18 32.61
N ARG A 7 -0.45 -0.12 33.82
CA ARG A 7 0.71 0.58 34.40
C ARG A 7 1.88 0.39 33.44
N GLY A 8 2.40 1.52 32.92
CA GLY A 8 3.58 1.48 32.06
C GLY A 8 4.73 0.77 32.77
N SER A 9 5.10 -0.42 32.30
CA SER A 9 6.29 -1.10 32.82
C SER A 9 7.52 -0.33 32.37
N PHE A 10 8.62 -0.44 33.10
CA PHE A 10 9.93 0.13 32.72
C PHE A 10 10.35 -0.35 31.33
N GLN A 11 10.04 -1.59 30.98
CA GLN A 11 10.29 -2.14 29.62
C GLN A 11 9.46 -1.44 28.55
N LEU A 12 8.17 -1.15 28.79
CA LEU A 12 7.32 -0.44 27.86
C LEU A 12 7.82 1.00 27.62
N MET A 13 8.19 1.73 28.70
CA MET A 13 8.80 3.06 28.56
C MET A 13 10.13 3.02 27.82
N LYS A 14 10.96 1.99 28.04
CA LYS A 14 12.24 1.81 27.33
C LYS A 14 11.99 1.55 25.85
N SER A 15 11.00 0.71 25.50
CA SER A 15 10.65 0.44 24.11
C SER A 15 10.08 1.67 23.40
N MET A 16 9.22 2.44 24.05
CA MET A 16 8.71 3.72 23.52
C MET A 16 9.82 4.74 23.27
N ASN A 17 10.73 4.94 24.23
CA ASN A 17 11.84 5.87 24.08
C ASN A 17 12.79 5.43 22.94
N ARG A 18 13.01 4.12 22.79
CA ARG A 18 13.79 3.57 21.68
C ARG A 18 13.14 3.88 20.33
N SER A 19 11.83 3.66 20.18
CA SER A 19 11.10 3.96 18.97
C SER A 19 11.09 5.46 18.66
N ILE A 20 10.92 6.33 19.66
CA ILE A 20 10.99 7.78 19.49
C ILE A 20 12.35 8.20 18.92
N ILE A 21 13.45 7.73 19.52
CA ILE A 21 14.79 8.07 19.07
C ILE A 21 15.07 7.54 17.67
N LEU A 22 14.70 6.29 17.41
CA LEU A 22 14.92 5.66 16.10
C LEU A 22 14.11 6.40 14.99
N ASN A 23 12.88 6.80 15.28
CA ASN A 23 12.07 7.61 14.36
C ASN A 23 12.66 9.02 14.14
N MET A 24 13.19 9.66 15.16
CA MET A 24 13.86 10.95 14.99
C MET A 24 15.07 10.82 14.08
N ILE A 25 15.89 9.77 14.25
CA ILE A 25 17.04 9.51 13.38
C ILE A 25 16.57 9.22 11.96
N ARG A 26 15.50 8.43 11.77
CA ARG A 26 14.94 8.13 10.45
C ARG A 26 14.43 9.38 9.71
N LYS A 27 13.72 10.27 10.42
CA LYS A 27 13.07 11.44 9.81
C LYS A 27 13.98 12.65 9.66
N GLN A 28 15.02 12.78 10.51
CA GLN A 28 15.83 13.98 10.62
C GLN A 28 17.33 13.71 10.52
N GLY A 29 17.74 12.46 10.32
CA GLY A 29 19.16 12.14 10.14
C GLY A 29 19.77 12.85 8.92
N PRO A 30 21.03 13.26 9.00
CA PRO A 30 21.96 13.06 10.12
C PRO A 30 21.71 14.02 11.31
N ILE A 31 21.55 13.47 12.52
CA ILE A 31 21.20 14.21 13.74
C ILE A 31 22.15 13.87 14.92
N SER A 32 22.43 14.86 15.80
CA SER A 32 23.29 14.63 16.97
C SER A 32 22.50 14.12 18.18
N ARG A 33 23.22 13.41 19.11
CA ARG A 33 22.62 13.01 20.40
C ARG A 33 22.07 14.19 21.19
N ALA A 34 22.71 15.35 21.11
CA ALA A 34 22.27 16.56 21.81
C ALA A 34 20.95 17.09 21.24
N ASP A 35 20.80 17.11 19.92
CA ASP A 35 19.56 17.52 19.26
C ASP A 35 18.42 16.55 19.55
N ILE A 36 18.70 15.24 19.54
CA ILE A 36 17.72 14.21 19.94
C ILE A 36 17.27 14.46 21.38
N ALA A 37 18.20 14.66 22.33
CA ALA A 37 17.85 14.92 23.74
C ALA A 37 16.98 16.18 23.88
N LYS A 38 17.35 17.27 23.19
CA LYS A 38 16.60 18.53 23.20
C LYS A 38 15.19 18.39 22.64
N GLN A 39 15.03 17.69 21.51
CA GLN A 39 13.73 17.58 20.84
C GLN A 39 12.82 16.53 21.48
N SER A 40 13.37 15.38 21.93
CA SER A 40 12.61 14.31 22.58
C SER A 40 12.26 14.63 24.03
N ARG A 41 12.88 15.63 24.64
CA ARG A 41 12.83 15.93 26.09
C ARG A 41 13.31 14.78 26.98
N LEU A 42 14.09 13.85 26.43
CA LEU A 42 14.77 12.79 27.18
C LEU A 42 16.09 13.31 27.75
N THR A 43 16.55 12.71 28.86
CA THR A 43 17.83 13.10 29.42
C THR A 43 19.00 12.66 28.53
N PRO A 44 20.11 13.43 28.45
CA PRO A 44 21.28 13.04 27.65
C PRO A 44 21.82 11.63 27.96
N PRO A 45 21.90 11.17 29.23
CA PRO A 45 22.28 9.79 29.53
C PRO A 45 21.32 8.75 28.93
N THR A 46 20.00 8.98 28.98
CA THR A 46 18.99 8.09 28.37
C THR A 46 19.19 7.98 26.88
N VAL A 47 19.33 9.12 26.19
CA VAL A 47 19.60 9.14 24.73
C VAL A 47 20.90 8.40 24.41
N SER A 48 21.99 8.67 25.15
CA SER A 48 23.28 8.02 24.92
C SER A 48 23.23 6.51 25.08
N ASN A 49 22.51 6.01 26.08
CA ASN A 49 22.36 4.57 26.30
C ASN A 49 21.55 3.91 25.19
N ILE A 50 20.43 4.51 24.78
CA ILE A 50 19.57 3.98 23.70
C ILE A 50 20.32 4.02 22.38
N VAL A 51 21.00 5.12 22.05
CA VAL A 51 21.80 5.22 20.81
C VAL A 51 22.92 4.19 20.80
N LYS A 52 23.60 3.94 21.92
CA LYS A 52 24.60 2.87 22.02
C LYS A 52 23.99 1.50 21.73
N GLU A 53 22.81 1.22 22.25
CA GLU A 53 22.06 -0.01 21.94
C GLU A 53 21.74 -0.10 20.45
N LEU A 54 21.21 0.98 19.83
CA LEU A 54 20.87 1.02 18.41
C LEU A 54 22.09 0.83 17.48
N ILE A 55 23.26 1.34 17.87
CA ILE A 55 24.52 1.11 17.15
C ILE A 55 24.96 -0.35 17.29
N ASN A 56 24.90 -0.90 18.49
CA ASN A 56 25.29 -2.30 18.73
C ASN A 56 24.38 -3.28 17.96
N THR A 57 23.07 -2.97 17.87
CA THR A 57 22.09 -3.74 17.09
C THR A 57 22.07 -3.40 15.60
N LYS A 58 23.00 -2.57 15.12
CA LYS A 58 23.18 -2.21 13.70
C LYS A 58 22.07 -1.44 13.03
N PHE A 59 21.08 -0.92 13.77
CA PHE A 59 20.05 -0.03 13.22
C PHE A 59 20.56 1.38 12.91
N VAL A 60 21.58 1.83 13.64
CA VAL A 60 22.14 3.19 13.55
C VAL A 60 23.64 3.13 13.37
N ILE A 61 24.15 4.05 12.58
CA ILE A 61 25.60 4.28 12.41
C ILE A 61 25.97 5.69 12.82
N GLU A 62 27.22 5.86 13.21
CA GLU A 62 27.85 7.17 13.39
C GLU A 62 28.49 7.62 12.07
N THR A 63 28.18 8.82 11.66
CA THR A 63 28.70 9.42 10.42
C THR A 63 29.62 10.60 10.73
N THR A 64 29.94 11.40 9.72
CA THR A 64 30.86 12.53 9.80
C THR A 64 30.51 13.52 10.91
N GLN A 65 31.51 14.22 11.44
CA GLN A 65 31.32 15.26 12.44
C GLN A 65 30.55 16.46 11.85
N GLY A 66 29.49 16.88 12.54
CA GLY A 66 28.73 18.08 12.18
C GLY A 66 29.52 19.37 12.30
N THR A 67 28.94 20.48 11.86
CA THR A 67 29.51 21.83 12.05
C THR A 67 29.40 22.24 13.50
N SER A 68 30.49 22.81 14.11
CA SER A 68 30.50 23.32 15.47
C SER A 68 30.45 24.86 15.45
N LYS A 69 29.61 25.45 16.31
CA LYS A 69 29.59 26.90 16.58
C LYS A 69 30.52 27.29 17.76
N GLY A 70 31.42 26.37 18.17
CA GLY A 70 32.32 26.48 19.30
C GLY A 70 32.31 25.19 20.13
N GLY A 71 33.45 24.55 20.34
CA GLY A 71 33.57 23.28 21.06
C GLY A 71 33.82 22.07 20.14
N ARG A 72 33.80 20.85 20.72
CA ARG A 72 34.00 19.59 19.97
C ARG A 72 32.84 19.38 18.96
N LYS A 73 33.19 19.10 17.73
CA LYS A 73 32.17 18.77 16.67
C LYS A 73 31.35 17.57 17.09
N PRO A 74 30.00 17.65 17.01
CA PRO A 74 29.13 16.55 17.36
C PRO A 74 29.25 15.40 16.34
N THR A 75 29.26 14.17 16.82
CA THR A 75 29.05 12.97 15.97
C THR A 75 27.60 12.89 15.58
N LEU A 76 27.34 12.72 14.29
CA LEU A 76 26.01 12.59 13.73
C LEU A 76 25.60 11.13 13.62
N LEU A 77 24.31 10.87 13.68
CA LEU A 77 23.68 9.57 13.66
C LEU A 77 22.76 9.47 12.45
N GLU A 78 22.83 8.35 11.78
CA GLU A 78 21.99 7.98 10.64
C GLU A 78 21.48 6.55 10.78
N ILE A 79 20.37 6.23 10.08
CA ILE A 79 19.93 4.85 9.95
C ILE A 79 20.95 4.07 9.11
N ASN A 80 21.26 2.85 9.53
CA ASN A 80 22.06 1.92 8.75
C ASN A 80 21.18 1.23 7.69
N VAL A 81 20.92 1.94 6.60
CA VAL A 81 19.84 1.69 5.66
C VAL A 81 19.88 0.30 5.04
N ASP A 82 21.07 -0.17 4.66
CA ASP A 82 21.26 -1.41 3.90
C ASP A 82 21.80 -2.57 4.77
N TYR A 83 21.69 -2.47 6.09
CA TYR A 83 22.11 -3.58 6.97
C TYR A 83 20.99 -4.62 7.14
N PHE A 84 19.75 -4.16 7.29
CA PHE A 84 18.59 -5.01 7.40
C PHE A 84 17.67 -4.89 6.19
N TYR A 85 16.96 -5.97 5.90
CA TYR A 85 16.02 -6.09 4.82
C TYR A 85 14.65 -6.53 5.33
N VAL A 86 13.62 -6.30 4.53
CA VAL A 86 12.25 -6.75 4.78
C VAL A 86 11.72 -7.39 3.51
N LEU A 87 11.03 -8.52 3.66
CA LEU A 87 10.30 -9.18 2.58
C LEU A 87 8.86 -8.67 2.53
N GLY A 88 8.40 -8.30 1.35
CA GLY A 88 7.03 -7.87 1.10
C GLY A 88 6.39 -8.70 0.01
N ILE A 89 5.15 -9.13 0.23
CA ILE A 89 4.37 -9.91 -0.72
C ILE A 89 3.09 -9.14 -1.05
N ASP A 90 2.78 -8.97 -2.32
CA ASP A 90 1.49 -8.50 -2.83
C ASP A 90 0.78 -9.68 -3.50
N VAL A 91 -0.26 -10.18 -2.88
CA VAL A 91 -1.06 -11.30 -3.40
C VAL A 91 -2.16 -10.75 -4.29
N GLY A 92 -1.87 -10.69 -5.57
CA GLY A 92 -2.83 -10.29 -6.60
C GLY A 92 -3.84 -11.39 -6.93
N THR A 93 -4.57 -11.21 -8.02
CA THR A 93 -5.61 -12.15 -8.46
C THR A 93 -5.13 -13.17 -9.50
N THR A 94 -3.97 -12.93 -10.12
CA THR A 94 -3.37 -13.81 -11.14
C THR A 94 -1.91 -14.13 -10.86
N SER A 95 -1.25 -13.30 -10.05
CA SER A 95 0.15 -13.46 -9.68
C SER A 95 0.43 -12.87 -8.32
N MET A 96 1.49 -13.34 -7.68
CA MET A 96 2.05 -12.78 -6.45
C MET A 96 3.34 -12.06 -6.77
N LYS A 97 3.46 -10.82 -6.30
CA LYS A 97 4.68 -10.03 -6.41
C LYS A 97 5.42 -10.04 -5.10
N PHE A 98 6.70 -10.30 -5.17
CA PHE A 98 7.58 -10.35 -4.00
C PHE A 98 8.65 -9.27 -4.16
N VAL A 99 8.96 -8.59 -3.08
CA VAL A 99 10.03 -7.59 -3.03
C VAL A 99 10.89 -7.79 -1.78
N VAL A 100 12.17 -7.48 -1.91
CA VAL A 100 13.07 -7.25 -0.78
C VAL A 100 13.35 -5.76 -0.73
N THR A 101 13.11 -5.12 0.41
CA THR A 101 13.43 -3.71 0.59
C THR A 101 14.46 -3.53 1.71
N ASN A 102 15.22 -2.43 1.64
CA ASN A 102 15.98 -1.94 2.78
C ASN A 102 15.07 -1.14 3.75
N LEU A 103 15.65 -0.57 4.81
CA LEU A 103 14.89 0.17 5.83
C LEU A 103 14.23 1.47 5.33
N PHE A 104 14.57 1.94 4.11
CA PHE A 104 13.96 3.11 3.48
C PHE A 104 13.03 2.75 2.31
N GLY A 105 12.64 1.48 2.22
CA GLY A 105 11.69 1.03 1.21
C GLY A 105 12.26 0.97 -0.21
N GLU A 106 13.59 1.10 -0.35
CA GLU A 106 14.24 0.91 -1.65
C GLU A 106 14.25 -0.58 -2.00
N VAL A 107 13.70 -0.92 -3.15
CA VAL A 107 13.64 -2.29 -3.65
C VAL A 107 15.04 -2.76 -4.05
N LYS A 108 15.48 -3.86 -3.47
CA LYS A 108 16.79 -4.47 -3.72
C LYS A 108 16.70 -5.73 -4.57
N ASP A 109 15.61 -6.47 -4.47
CA ASP A 109 15.33 -7.67 -5.27
C ASP A 109 13.82 -7.86 -5.44
N THR A 110 13.42 -8.54 -6.52
CA THR A 110 12.03 -8.83 -6.83
C THR A 110 11.88 -10.17 -7.51
N THR A 111 10.79 -10.86 -7.24
CA THR A 111 10.32 -11.98 -8.06
C THR A 111 8.80 -11.94 -8.23
N ASN A 112 8.29 -12.61 -9.23
CA ASN A 112 6.87 -12.68 -9.52
C ASN A 112 6.51 -14.13 -9.87
N LEU A 113 5.51 -14.68 -9.21
CA LEU A 113 5.03 -16.03 -9.43
C LEU A 113 3.54 -16.00 -9.82
N ASP A 114 3.19 -16.77 -10.83
CA ASP A 114 1.79 -16.90 -11.23
C ASP A 114 1.01 -17.72 -10.21
N ILE A 115 -0.25 -17.34 -10.02
CA ILE A 115 -1.20 -18.10 -9.20
C ILE A 115 -1.94 -19.07 -10.11
N PRO A 116 -2.04 -20.35 -9.75
CA PRO A 116 -2.80 -21.33 -10.52
C PRO A 116 -4.25 -20.88 -10.73
N PRO A 117 -4.88 -21.21 -11.85
CA PRO A 117 -6.32 -21.04 -12.00
C PRO A 117 -7.08 -21.83 -10.94
N SER A 118 -8.02 -21.19 -10.22
CA SER A 118 -8.81 -21.81 -9.13
C SER A 118 -7.95 -22.45 -8.03
N PRO A 119 -7.05 -21.69 -7.37
CA PRO A 119 -6.16 -22.20 -6.36
C PRO A 119 -6.93 -22.68 -5.10
N SER A 120 -6.37 -23.63 -4.37
CA SER A 120 -6.72 -23.92 -2.98
C SER A 120 -5.98 -23.00 -1.99
N ASN A 121 -6.33 -23.07 -0.71
CA ASN A 121 -5.56 -22.41 0.36
C ASN A 121 -4.10 -22.87 0.35
N ASP A 122 -3.88 -24.18 0.18
CA ASP A 122 -2.53 -24.78 0.16
C ASP A 122 -1.73 -24.31 -1.05
N ASP A 123 -2.34 -24.19 -2.25
CA ASP A 123 -1.65 -23.67 -3.44
C ASP A 123 -1.15 -22.24 -3.24
N LEU A 124 -1.98 -21.39 -2.59
CA LEU A 124 -1.55 -20.01 -2.29
C LEU A 124 -0.39 -20.00 -1.28
N LEU A 125 -0.46 -20.79 -0.22
CA LEU A 125 0.59 -20.90 0.78
C LEU A 125 1.89 -21.46 0.19
N VAL A 126 1.80 -22.48 -0.66
CA VAL A 126 2.96 -23.05 -1.36
C VAL A 126 3.60 -22.00 -2.27
N THR A 127 2.80 -21.25 -3.03
CA THR A 127 3.33 -20.18 -3.91
C THR A 127 4.00 -19.07 -3.09
N MET A 128 3.42 -18.67 -1.94
CA MET A 128 4.05 -17.70 -1.04
C MET A 128 5.40 -18.21 -0.53
N LYS A 129 5.44 -19.45 -0.02
CA LYS A 129 6.67 -20.07 0.50
C LYS A 129 7.74 -20.16 -0.59
N GLN A 130 7.37 -20.57 -1.81
CA GLN A 130 8.30 -20.66 -2.93
C GLN A 130 8.94 -19.30 -3.27
N GLY A 131 8.13 -18.24 -3.42
CA GLY A 131 8.67 -16.91 -3.75
C GLY A 131 9.58 -16.34 -2.67
N ILE A 132 9.31 -16.63 -1.38
CA ILE A 132 10.20 -16.26 -0.28
C ILE A 132 11.53 -17.05 -0.38
N HIS A 133 11.47 -18.36 -0.59
CA HIS A 133 12.68 -19.18 -0.77
C HIS A 133 13.53 -18.71 -1.95
N ASP A 134 12.91 -18.36 -3.08
CA ASP A 134 13.62 -17.85 -4.26
C ASP A 134 14.37 -16.56 -3.95
N LEU A 135 13.75 -15.60 -3.25
CA LEU A 135 14.40 -14.35 -2.84
C LEU A 135 15.50 -14.57 -1.80
N LEU A 136 15.30 -15.46 -0.85
CA LEU A 136 16.32 -15.77 0.16
C LEU A 136 17.52 -16.49 -0.47
N ALA A 137 17.31 -17.33 -1.49
CA ALA A 137 18.39 -18.03 -2.20
C ALA A 137 19.21 -17.09 -3.08
N ASN A 138 18.59 -16.09 -3.70
CA ASN A 138 19.25 -15.10 -4.57
C ASN A 138 19.98 -14.00 -3.77
N GLY A 139 19.53 -13.73 -2.53
CA GLY A 139 20.07 -12.70 -1.67
C GLY A 139 21.37 -13.09 -0.96
N ASN A 140 21.82 -12.24 -0.06
CA ASN A 140 23.06 -12.42 0.75
C ASN A 140 22.94 -13.51 1.83
N ASN A 141 22.18 -14.55 1.64
CA ASN A 141 22.02 -15.80 2.42
C ASN A 141 22.21 -15.70 3.96
N ASP A 142 22.04 -14.53 4.55
CA ASP A 142 22.10 -14.31 6.00
C ASP A 142 20.68 -14.03 6.52
N PRO A 143 19.96 -15.06 6.99
CA PRO A 143 18.57 -14.91 7.49
C PRO A 143 18.47 -13.88 8.63
N ASP A 144 19.52 -13.68 9.40
CA ASP A 144 19.56 -12.74 10.52
C ASP A 144 19.46 -11.25 10.07
N LYS A 145 19.63 -10.99 8.78
CA LYS A 145 19.44 -9.66 8.20
C LYS A 145 18.01 -9.34 7.79
N TYR A 146 17.13 -10.34 7.75
CA TYR A 146 15.73 -10.12 7.42
C TYR A 146 14.90 -9.91 8.68
N LEU A 147 14.25 -8.75 8.79
CA LEU A 147 13.46 -8.37 9.97
C LEU A 147 12.11 -9.09 10.03
N GLY A 148 11.59 -9.53 8.89
CA GLY A 148 10.29 -10.21 8.80
C GLY A 148 9.68 -10.17 7.42
N ILE A 149 8.45 -10.67 7.32
CA ILE A 149 7.68 -10.84 6.11
C ILE A 149 6.35 -10.09 6.25
N GLY A 150 6.10 -9.11 5.40
CA GLY A 150 4.80 -8.47 5.27
C GLY A 150 4.02 -9.07 4.11
N VAL A 151 2.71 -9.22 4.26
CA VAL A 151 1.81 -9.74 3.21
C VAL A 151 0.65 -8.79 3.01
N GLY A 152 0.48 -8.30 1.78
CA GLY A 152 -0.70 -7.62 1.30
C GLY A 152 -1.62 -8.62 0.58
N MET A 153 -2.80 -8.86 1.12
CA MET A 153 -3.77 -9.84 0.60
C MET A 153 -5.05 -9.15 0.15
N HIS A 154 -5.54 -9.46 -1.04
CA HIS A 154 -6.83 -8.92 -1.47
C HIS A 154 -8.00 -9.51 -0.68
N GLY A 155 -9.08 -8.75 -0.53
CA GLY A 155 -10.27 -9.16 0.21
C GLY A 155 -10.23 -8.79 1.69
N ILE A 156 -10.91 -9.58 2.53
CA ILE A 156 -11.08 -9.27 3.95
C ILE A 156 -10.01 -10.00 4.76
N VAL A 157 -9.26 -9.23 5.54
CA VAL A 157 -8.14 -9.72 6.36
C VAL A 157 -8.39 -9.40 7.83
N ASP A 158 -8.09 -10.35 8.71
CA ASP A 158 -7.88 -10.13 10.13
C ASP A 158 -6.40 -9.85 10.37
N PRO A 159 -5.99 -8.58 10.52
CA PRO A 159 -4.58 -8.24 10.66
C PRO A 159 -4.01 -8.62 12.04
N VAL A 160 -4.87 -8.83 13.04
CA VAL A 160 -4.42 -9.21 14.40
C VAL A 160 -3.94 -10.65 14.42
N ASN A 161 -4.73 -11.57 13.83
CA ASN A 161 -4.40 -12.97 13.75
C ASN A 161 -3.63 -13.35 12.47
N GLY A 162 -3.53 -12.44 11.49
CA GLY A 162 -2.84 -12.66 10.22
C GLY A 162 -3.53 -13.69 9.33
N ILE A 163 -4.87 -13.67 9.33
CA ILE A 163 -5.73 -14.59 8.58
C ILE A 163 -6.42 -13.86 7.44
N SER A 164 -6.36 -14.40 6.22
CA SER A 164 -7.25 -13.97 5.15
C SER A 164 -8.63 -14.61 5.38
N LEU A 165 -9.58 -13.81 5.89
CA LEU A 165 -10.92 -14.29 6.22
C LEU A 165 -11.73 -14.63 4.97
N PHE A 166 -11.55 -13.83 3.89
CA PHE A 166 -12.21 -14.07 2.62
C PHE A 166 -11.44 -13.45 1.46
N ALA A 167 -11.04 -14.27 0.50
CA ALA A 167 -10.42 -13.88 -0.76
C ALA A 167 -11.45 -14.03 -1.90
N PRO A 168 -12.16 -12.96 -2.29
CA PRO A 168 -13.37 -13.04 -3.13
C PRO A 168 -13.08 -13.56 -4.55
N THR A 169 -11.93 -13.25 -5.12
CA THR A 169 -11.58 -13.72 -6.47
C THR A 169 -11.44 -15.23 -6.55
N PHE A 170 -10.95 -15.86 -5.49
CA PHE A 170 -10.71 -17.30 -5.42
C PHE A 170 -11.83 -18.05 -4.68
N GLN A 171 -12.76 -17.33 -4.04
CA GLN A 171 -13.78 -17.90 -3.13
C GLN A 171 -13.17 -18.73 -2.00
N LEU A 172 -11.99 -18.30 -1.52
CA LEU A 172 -11.26 -18.96 -0.41
C LEU A 172 -11.52 -18.26 0.92
N HIS A 173 -11.51 -19.04 1.99
CA HIS A 173 -11.78 -18.56 3.34
C HIS A 173 -10.70 -19.05 4.32
N ASP A 174 -10.51 -18.28 5.39
CA ASP A 174 -9.76 -18.65 6.60
C ASP A 174 -8.34 -19.19 6.31
N ILE A 175 -7.57 -18.46 5.45
CA ILE A 175 -6.19 -18.84 5.14
C ILE A 175 -5.27 -18.38 6.28
N PRO A 176 -4.60 -19.28 7.03
CA PRO A 176 -3.77 -18.93 8.20
C PRO A 176 -2.36 -18.48 7.75
N ILE A 177 -2.27 -17.37 7.02
CA ILE A 177 -1.02 -16.92 6.37
C ILE A 177 0.09 -16.71 7.39
N LYS A 178 -0.20 -16.00 8.48
CA LYS A 178 0.80 -15.68 9.52
C LYS A 178 1.38 -16.94 10.15
N GLU A 179 0.51 -17.82 10.62
CA GLU A 179 0.93 -19.06 11.30
C GLU A 179 1.81 -19.93 10.41
N GLU A 180 1.41 -20.10 9.14
CA GLU A 180 2.11 -20.95 8.18
C GLU A 180 3.46 -20.40 7.75
N LEU A 181 3.58 -19.06 7.58
CA LEU A 181 4.84 -18.44 7.21
C LEU A 181 5.79 -18.29 8.43
N GLU A 182 5.26 -17.97 9.63
CA GLU A 182 6.07 -17.93 10.86
C GLU A 182 6.67 -19.30 11.19
N LYS A 183 5.90 -20.36 11.00
CA LYS A 183 6.35 -21.76 11.20
C LYS A 183 7.45 -22.16 10.23
N GLU A 184 7.35 -21.75 8.96
CA GLU A 184 8.32 -22.11 7.93
C GLU A 184 9.63 -21.32 8.05
N PHE A 185 9.54 -20.00 8.25
CA PHE A 185 10.70 -19.11 8.16
C PHE A 185 11.27 -18.66 9.50
N ASN A 186 10.57 -18.92 10.61
CA ASN A 186 10.94 -18.42 11.95
C ASN A 186 11.19 -16.89 11.97
N MET A 187 10.38 -16.13 11.22
CA MET A 187 10.42 -14.67 11.10
C MET A 187 9.09 -14.08 11.54
N ILE A 188 9.07 -12.82 11.98
CA ILE A 188 7.84 -12.07 12.23
C ILE A 188 7.05 -11.95 10.93
N VAL A 189 5.75 -12.26 10.97
CA VAL A 189 4.85 -12.11 9.81
C VAL A 189 3.68 -11.21 10.17
N ASN A 190 3.42 -10.20 9.34
CA ASN A 190 2.24 -9.35 9.44
C ASN A 190 1.47 -9.37 8.11
N VAL A 191 0.15 -9.47 8.21
CA VAL A 191 -0.76 -9.59 7.06
C VAL A 191 -1.75 -8.42 7.08
N GLU A 192 -1.99 -7.79 5.95
CA GLU A 192 -2.94 -6.70 5.80
C GLU A 192 -3.66 -6.81 4.44
N ASN A 193 -4.77 -6.08 4.29
CA ASN A 193 -5.38 -5.91 2.98
C ASN A 193 -4.44 -5.14 2.03
N ASP A 194 -4.41 -5.52 0.74
CA ASP A 194 -3.53 -4.97 -0.30
C ASP A 194 -3.65 -3.45 -0.49
N ALA A 195 -4.88 -2.92 -0.51
CA ALA A 195 -5.11 -1.47 -0.65
C ALA A 195 -4.67 -0.70 0.62
N ARG A 196 -4.83 -1.29 1.79
CA ARG A 196 -4.33 -0.70 3.05
C ARG A 196 -2.81 -0.77 3.12
N ALA A 197 -2.21 -1.88 2.72
CA ALA A 197 -0.75 -2.01 2.61
C ALA A 197 -0.19 -0.97 1.62
N MET A 198 -0.78 -0.84 0.42
CA MET A 198 -0.41 0.20 -0.56
C MET A 198 -0.46 1.60 0.08
N THR A 199 -1.53 1.90 0.80
CA THR A 199 -1.71 3.20 1.46
C THR A 199 -0.62 3.47 2.49
N LEU A 200 -0.26 2.45 3.27
CA LEU A 200 0.81 2.53 4.26
C LEU A 200 2.18 2.74 3.59
N GLY A 201 2.44 2.05 2.47
CA GLY A 201 3.64 2.26 1.65
C GLY A 201 3.75 3.69 1.15
N GLU A 202 2.68 4.23 0.59
CA GLU A 202 2.61 5.63 0.12
C GLU A 202 2.75 6.65 1.26
N TYR A 203 2.22 6.33 2.44
CA TYR A 203 2.38 7.17 3.63
C TYR A 203 3.84 7.24 4.10
N TRP A 204 4.59 6.14 4.03
CA TRP A 204 5.97 6.09 4.49
C TRP A 204 6.99 6.57 3.45
N PHE A 205 6.83 6.19 2.19
CA PHE A 205 7.86 6.32 1.15
C PHE A 205 7.38 7.04 -0.10
N GLY A 206 6.08 7.26 -0.23
CA GLY A 206 5.48 7.88 -1.38
C GLY A 206 5.02 9.32 -1.16
N HIS A 207 3.84 9.62 -1.65
CA HIS A 207 3.22 10.94 -1.59
C HIS A 207 2.53 11.26 -0.26
N GLY A 208 2.51 10.33 0.72
CA GLY A 208 1.77 10.47 1.98
C GLY A 208 2.54 11.11 3.14
N ASN A 209 3.84 11.31 3.04
CA ASN A 209 4.74 11.66 4.15
C ASN A 209 4.45 13.00 4.85
N ASP A 210 3.63 13.87 4.28
CA ASP A 210 3.21 15.16 4.82
C ASP A 210 1.71 15.25 5.15
N ALA A 211 0.99 14.12 5.09
CA ALA A 211 -0.48 14.07 5.17
C ALA A 211 -0.97 13.07 6.23
N ASP A 212 -1.23 13.55 7.46
CA ASP A 212 -1.78 12.73 8.55
C ASP A 212 -3.17 12.13 8.24
N ASN A 213 -3.95 12.80 7.38
CA ASN A 213 -5.21 12.29 6.86
C ASN A 213 -5.10 12.16 5.34
N MET A 214 -5.07 10.93 4.85
CA MET A 214 -5.00 10.62 3.43
C MET A 214 -5.76 9.34 3.12
N VAL A 215 -6.07 9.14 1.85
CA VAL A 215 -6.69 7.92 1.34
C VAL A 215 -5.83 7.39 0.20
N GLY A 216 -5.46 6.12 0.27
CA GLY A 216 -4.92 5.40 -0.87
C GLY A 216 -6.03 4.57 -1.50
N VAL A 217 -6.21 4.66 -2.81
CA VAL A 217 -7.23 3.93 -3.57
C VAL A 217 -6.54 3.01 -4.55
N ASN A 218 -6.67 1.71 -4.34
CA ASN A 218 -6.16 0.69 -5.25
C ASN A 218 -7.23 0.33 -6.29
N VAL A 219 -6.99 0.67 -7.56
CA VAL A 219 -7.89 0.41 -8.68
C VAL A 219 -7.27 -0.65 -9.59
N GLY A 220 -7.73 -1.88 -9.43
CA GLY A 220 -7.26 -3.05 -10.16
C GLY A 220 -8.42 -3.86 -10.71
N ASN A 221 -8.45 -5.18 -10.43
CA ASN A 221 -9.59 -6.05 -10.73
C ASN A 221 -10.80 -5.73 -9.83
N GLY A 222 -10.56 -5.18 -8.65
CA GLY A 222 -11.54 -4.54 -7.78
C GLY A 222 -11.14 -3.11 -7.45
N ILE A 223 -11.85 -2.49 -6.52
CA ILE A 223 -11.51 -1.18 -5.98
C ILE A 223 -11.55 -1.27 -4.45
N GLY A 224 -10.41 -1.06 -3.81
CA GLY A 224 -10.27 -0.96 -2.37
C GLY A 224 -9.60 0.34 -1.95
N ALA A 225 -9.69 0.70 -0.68
CA ALA A 225 -8.97 1.85 -0.15
C ALA A 225 -8.39 1.59 1.24
N GLY A 226 -7.25 2.21 1.50
CA GLY A 226 -6.72 2.39 2.84
C GLY A 226 -6.99 3.81 3.32
N LEU A 227 -7.38 3.96 4.58
CA LEU A 227 -7.68 5.24 5.20
C LEU A 227 -6.63 5.54 6.26
N MET A 228 -5.81 6.57 6.06
CA MET A 228 -4.94 7.12 7.11
C MET A 228 -5.68 8.23 7.83
N VAL A 229 -5.88 8.07 9.12
CA VAL A 229 -6.54 9.06 10.00
C VAL A 229 -5.60 9.38 11.15
N LYS A 230 -5.20 10.65 11.25
CA LYS A 230 -4.23 11.13 12.27
C LYS A 230 -2.92 10.30 12.24
N GLY A 231 -2.42 10.01 11.05
CA GLY A 231 -1.17 9.28 10.86
C GLY A 231 -1.23 7.78 11.21
N ARG A 232 -2.43 7.19 11.29
CA ARG A 232 -2.65 5.77 11.57
C ARG A 232 -3.62 5.17 10.59
N LEU A 233 -3.37 3.92 10.22
CA LEU A 233 -4.28 3.16 9.38
C LEU A 233 -5.59 2.88 10.15
N PHE A 234 -6.71 3.17 9.50
CA PHE A 234 -8.04 2.99 10.08
C PHE A 234 -8.72 1.75 9.51
N HIS A 235 -9.00 0.78 10.36
CA HIS A 235 -9.58 -0.51 9.97
C HIS A 235 -11.11 -0.55 10.12
N GLY A 236 -11.69 0.33 10.96
CA GLY A 236 -13.07 0.17 11.42
C GLY A 236 -13.22 -0.94 12.46
N GLU A 237 -14.44 -1.21 12.89
CA GLU A 237 -14.71 -2.19 13.96
C GLU A 237 -14.42 -3.64 13.53
N ASN A 238 -14.77 -3.98 12.28
CA ASN A 238 -14.67 -5.34 11.73
C ASN A 238 -13.73 -5.41 10.51
N SER A 239 -12.71 -4.56 10.46
CA SER A 239 -11.76 -4.49 9.35
C SER A 239 -12.40 -4.27 7.97
N LEU A 240 -13.54 -3.57 7.90
CA LEU A 240 -14.27 -3.27 6.66
C LEU A 240 -14.11 -1.82 6.18
N ALA A 241 -13.36 -0.98 6.91
CA ALA A 241 -13.12 0.38 6.46
C ALA A 241 -12.29 0.38 5.17
N GLY A 242 -12.73 1.17 4.18
CA GLY A 242 -12.05 1.24 2.88
C GLY A 242 -12.67 0.40 1.77
N GLU A 243 -13.75 -0.34 2.00
CA GLU A 243 -14.49 -1.10 0.99
C GLU A 243 -15.29 -0.18 0.02
N ILE A 244 -14.61 0.84 -0.51
CA ILE A 244 -15.23 1.89 -1.36
C ILE A 244 -15.70 1.36 -2.71
N GLY A 245 -15.10 0.28 -3.20
CA GLY A 245 -15.53 -0.40 -4.42
C GLY A 245 -16.99 -0.87 -4.37
N HIS A 246 -17.53 -1.07 -3.17
CA HIS A 246 -18.90 -1.50 -2.93
C HIS A 246 -19.87 -0.36 -2.61
N ILE A 247 -19.42 0.91 -2.62
CA ILE A 247 -20.33 2.06 -2.53
C ILE A 247 -21.14 2.15 -3.83
N THR A 248 -22.47 2.18 -3.70
CA THR A 248 -23.39 2.37 -4.85
C THR A 248 -23.28 3.80 -5.35
N ILE A 249 -22.91 3.98 -6.61
CA ILE A 249 -22.85 5.27 -7.30
C ILE A 249 -23.91 5.41 -8.43
N ASP A 250 -24.55 4.32 -8.79
CA ASP A 250 -25.64 4.27 -9.78
C ASP A 250 -26.65 3.18 -9.39
N LEU A 251 -27.85 3.57 -8.97
CA LEU A 251 -28.90 2.62 -8.57
C LEU A 251 -29.36 1.70 -9.71
N SER A 252 -29.18 2.13 -10.95
CA SER A 252 -29.53 1.36 -12.17
C SER A 252 -28.32 0.65 -12.79
N GLY A 253 -27.16 0.70 -12.11
CA GLY A 253 -25.92 0.15 -12.60
C GLY A 253 -25.85 -1.39 -12.58
N PRO A 254 -24.75 -1.97 -13.07
CA PRO A 254 -24.57 -3.42 -13.16
C PRO A 254 -24.63 -4.12 -11.79
N LYS A 255 -25.02 -5.39 -11.81
CA LYS A 255 -24.99 -6.23 -10.61
C LYS A 255 -23.55 -6.48 -10.17
N CYS A 256 -23.27 -6.26 -8.90
CA CYS A 256 -21.97 -6.54 -8.28
C CYS A 256 -21.94 -7.98 -7.73
N PRO A 257 -20.78 -8.66 -7.74
CA PRO A 257 -20.60 -9.96 -7.07
C PRO A 257 -20.96 -9.94 -5.57
N CYS A 258 -20.90 -8.79 -4.89
CA CYS A 258 -21.37 -8.66 -3.50
C CYS A 258 -22.89 -8.75 -3.31
N GLY A 259 -23.67 -8.85 -4.40
CA GLY A 259 -25.12 -8.92 -4.39
C GLY A 259 -25.84 -7.59 -4.66
N ASN A 260 -25.19 -6.44 -4.47
CA ASN A 260 -25.71 -5.11 -4.72
C ASN A 260 -25.65 -4.73 -6.21
N TYR A 261 -26.25 -3.59 -6.57
CA TYR A 261 -26.23 -3.01 -7.91
C TYR A 261 -25.50 -1.66 -7.90
N GLY A 262 -24.82 -1.35 -9.03
CA GLY A 262 -24.19 -0.05 -9.27
C GLY A 262 -23.06 0.31 -8.30
N CYS A 263 -22.37 -0.68 -7.74
CA CYS A 263 -21.16 -0.49 -6.97
C CYS A 263 -20.09 0.19 -7.82
N LEU A 264 -19.27 1.05 -7.24
CA LEU A 264 -18.20 1.78 -7.93
C LEU A 264 -17.32 0.84 -8.77
N GLN A 265 -16.92 -0.32 -8.23
CA GLN A 265 -16.06 -1.25 -8.96
C GLN A 265 -16.69 -1.83 -10.22
N THR A 266 -18.02 -1.97 -10.28
CA THR A 266 -18.71 -2.46 -11.49
C THR A 266 -18.75 -1.43 -12.63
N LEU A 267 -18.31 -0.21 -12.35
CA LEU A 267 -18.26 0.90 -13.31
C LEU A 267 -16.84 1.40 -13.58
N ALA A 268 -15.88 1.16 -12.68
CA ALA A 268 -14.56 1.78 -12.77
C ALA A 268 -13.37 0.82 -12.59
N ALA A 269 -13.56 -0.44 -12.21
CA ALA A 269 -12.47 -1.41 -12.13
C ALA A 269 -12.06 -1.92 -13.52
N GLY A 270 -10.89 -2.58 -13.62
CA GLY A 270 -10.35 -3.12 -14.86
C GLY A 270 -11.34 -3.99 -15.66
N PRO A 271 -12.01 -4.98 -15.06
CA PRO A 271 -13.03 -5.78 -15.75
C PRO A 271 -14.18 -4.94 -16.31
N ALA A 272 -14.64 -3.91 -15.58
CA ALA A 272 -15.70 -3.03 -16.05
C ALA A 272 -15.29 -2.19 -17.27
N ILE A 273 -14.02 -1.81 -17.37
CA ILE A 273 -13.45 -1.14 -18.55
C ILE A 273 -13.50 -2.09 -19.74
N ALA A 274 -13.03 -3.34 -19.55
CA ALA A 274 -13.02 -4.37 -20.60
C ALA A 274 -14.44 -4.70 -21.09
N GLU A 275 -15.38 -4.95 -20.18
CA GLU A 275 -16.76 -5.26 -20.52
C GLU A 275 -17.45 -4.14 -21.34
N ARG A 276 -17.23 -2.87 -20.96
CA ARG A 276 -17.76 -1.73 -21.73
C ARG A 276 -17.12 -1.64 -23.12
N ALA A 277 -15.79 -1.84 -23.20
CA ALA A 277 -15.10 -1.86 -24.49
C ALA A 277 -15.67 -2.96 -25.41
N ILE A 278 -15.76 -4.18 -24.91
CA ILE A 278 -16.29 -5.34 -25.66
C ILE A 278 -17.73 -5.08 -26.13
N LYS A 279 -18.60 -4.55 -25.25
CA LYS A 279 -19.99 -4.25 -25.59
C LYS A 279 -20.09 -3.27 -26.74
N GLU A 280 -19.33 -2.17 -26.70
CA GLU A 280 -19.36 -1.13 -27.73
C GLU A 280 -18.75 -1.65 -29.06
N LEU A 281 -17.66 -2.42 -28.99
CA LEU A 281 -17.06 -3.05 -30.18
C LEU A 281 -18.03 -4.02 -30.86
N LYS A 282 -18.72 -4.87 -30.08
CA LYS A 282 -19.76 -5.79 -30.61
C LYS A 282 -20.95 -5.06 -31.20
N SER A 283 -21.24 -3.83 -30.76
CA SER A 283 -22.29 -2.97 -31.35
C SER A 283 -21.85 -2.19 -32.60
N GLY A 284 -20.61 -2.41 -33.07
CA GLY A 284 -20.10 -1.83 -34.29
C GLY A 284 -19.26 -0.56 -34.12
N LYS A 285 -18.88 -0.20 -32.88
CA LYS A 285 -17.94 0.91 -32.64
C LYS A 285 -16.57 0.56 -33.26
N LYS A 286 -16.00 1.48 -34.01
CA LYS A 286 -14.67 1.33 -34.61
C LYS A 286 -13.60 1.74 -33.59
N SER A 287 -12.56 0.92 -33.44
CA SER A 287 -11.41 1.17 -32.58
C SER A 287 -10.27 0.28 -33.00
N ILE A 288 -9.03 0.72 -32.79
CA ILE A 288 -7.83 -0.09 -33.03
C ILE A 288 -7.69 -1.26 -32.05
N ILE A 289 -8.49 -1.30 -30.97
CA ILE A 289 -8.55 -2.44 -30.06
C ILE A 289 -8.78 -3.74 -30.85
N GLN A 290 -9.64 -3.72 -31.90
CA GLN A 290 -9.92 -4.90 -32.72
C GLN A 290 -8.65 -5.45 -33.39
N ASP A 291 -7.79 -4.56 -33.87
CA ASP A 291 -6.53 -4.93 -34.51
C ASP A 291 -5.51 -5.43 -33.46
N LEU A 292 -5.41 -4.77 -32.30
CA LEU A 292 -4.51 -5.15 -31.21
C LEU A 292 -4.81 -6.56 -30.69
N VAL A 293 -6.08 -6.93 -30.58
CA VAL A 293 -6.49 -8.29 -30.14
C VAL A 293 -6.71 -9.25 -31.31
N LYS A 294 -6.45 -8.83 -32.56
CA LYS A 294 -6.64 -9.65 -33.76
C LYS A 294 -8.05 -10.23 -33.90
N GLY A 295 -9.05 -9.45 -33.49
CA GLY A 295 -10.46 -9.85 -33.50
C GLY A 295 -10.90 -10.76 -32.35
N ASP A 296 -10.01 -11.15 -31.45
CA ASP A 296 -10.27 -12.00 -30.30
C ASP A 296 -10.69 -11.12 -29.08
N PHE A 297 -11.97 -10.87 -28.93
CA PHE A 297 -12.49 -9.99 -27.86
C PHE A 297 -12.27 -10.55 -26.45
N ASP A 298 -12.00 -11.83 -26.27
CA ASP A 298 -11.69 -12.40 -24.95
C ASP A 298 -10.31 -11.92 -24.42
N LYS A 299 -9.48 -11.35 -25.30
CA LYS A 299 -8.20 -10.71 -24.94
C LYS A 299 -8.30 -9.24 -24.58
N VAL A 300 -9.48 -8.63 -24.66
CA VAL A 300 -9.68 -7.22 -24.32
C VAL A 300 -9.68 -7.08 -22.79
N ASP A 301 -8.70 -6.35 -22.30
CA ASP A 301 -8.57 -5.96 -20.89
C ASP A 301 -8.31 -4.44 -20.76
N GLY A 302 -8.22 -3.94 -19.53
CA GLY A 302 -7.94 -2.52 -19.29
C GLY A 302 -6.60 -2.06 -19.86
N ARG A 303 -5.59 -2.96 -19.98
CA ARG A 303 -4.29 -2.66 -20.55
C ARG A 303 -4.39 -2.45 -22.07
N VAL A 304 -5.11 -3.32 -22.79
CA VAL A 304 -5.34 -3.16 -24.23
C VAL A 304 -6.07 -1.84 -24.53
N VAL A 305 -7.06 -1.46 -23.71
CA VAL A 305 -7.75 -0.17 -23.84
C VAL A 305 -6.77 0.99 -23.64
N TYR A 306 -5.88 0.90 -22.66
CA TYR A 306 -4.86 1.91 -22.44
C TYR A 306 -3.84 1.98 -23.58
N GLU A 307 -3.38 0.85 -24.09
CA GLU A 307 -2.48 0.77 -25.25
C GLU A 307 -3.09 1.43 -26.50
N ALA A 308 -4.39 1.22 -26.72
CA ALA A 308 -5.12 1.88 -27.81
C ALA A 308 -5.23 3.40 -27.58
N ALA A 309 -5.52 3.85 -26.36
CA ALA A 309 -5.56 5.27 -26.02
C ALA A 309 -4.22 5.96 -26.24
N CYS A 310 -3.11 5.31 -25.92
CA CYS A 310 -1.76 5.80 -26.19
C CYS A 310 -1.46 5.95 -27.69
N GLN A 311 -2.19 5.24 -28.56
CA GLN A 311 -2.14 5.38 -30.02
C GLN A 311 -3.19 6.36 -30.56
N ASN A 312 -3.75 7.21 -29.71
CA ASN A 312 -4.77 8.20 -30.03
C ASN A 312 -6.11 7.62 -30.52
N ASP A 313 -6.48 6.41 -30.06
CA ASP A 313 -7.80 5.87 -30.31
C ASP A 313 -8.85 6.63 -29.49
N GLU A 314 -9.65 7.42 -30.18
CA GLU A 314 -10.61 8.33 -29.55
C GLU A 314 -11.63 7.59 -28.66
N PHE A 315 -12.08 6.41 -29.11
CA PHE A 315 -12.98 5.58 -28.32
C PHE A 315 -12.36 5.17 -26.97
N SER A 316 -11.13 4.69 -26.99
CA SER A 316 -10.40 4.28 -25.79
C SER A 316 -10.14 5.45 -24.84
N ILE A 317 -9.78 6.61 -25.38
CA ILE A 317 -9.62 7.86 -24.60
C ILE A 317 -10.92 8.22 -23.90
N GLN A 318 -12.03 8.25 -24.63
CA GLN A 318 -13.38 8.54 -24.07
C GLN A 318 -13.78 7.54 -22.99
N LEU A 319 -13.49 6.25 -23.19
CA LEU A 319 -13.80 5.19 -22.24
C LEU A 319 -13.02 5.33 -20.92
N LEU A 320 -11.73 5.67 -21.00
CA LEU A 320 -10.89 5.92 -19.82
C LEU A 320 -11.30 7.21 -19.10
N ASN A 321 -11.62 8.29 -19.83
CA ASN A 321 -12.14 9.53 -19.25
C ASN A 321 -13.47 9.28 -18.51
N GLN A 322 -14.39 8.51 -19.11
CA GLN A 322 -15.64 8.12 -18.45
C GLN A 322 -15.38 7.29 -17.19
N THR A 323 -14.40 6.39 -17.21
CA THR A 323 -13.96 5.64 -16.02
C THR A 323 -13.48 6.59 -14.93
N GLY A 324 -12.72 7.62 -15.32
CA GLY A 324 -12.30 8.70 -14.42
C GLY A 324 -13.48 9.44 -13.79
N ARG A 325 -14.54 9.70 -14.54
CA ARG A 325 -15.76 10.33 -13.99
C ARG A 325 -16.45 9.45 -12.93
N TYR A 326 -16.55 8.13 -13.15
CA TYR A 326 -17.10 7.22 -12.14
C TYR A 326 -16.23 7.20 -10.88
N LEU A 327 -14.90 7.12 -11.03
CA LEU A 327 -13.97 7.24 -9.90
C LEU A 327 -14.17 8.59 -9.19
N GLY A 328 -14.25 9.68 -9.93
CA GLY A 328 -14.48 11.03 -9.41
C GLY A 328 -15.72 11.12 -8.51
N ILE A 329 -16.82 10.40 -8.83
CA ILE A 329 -18.00 10.31 -7.97
C ILE A 329 -17.64 9.65 -6.63
N GLY A 330 -16.99 8.47 -6.67
CA GLY A 330 -16.58 7.76 -5.46
C GLY A 330 -15.59 8.56 -4.61
N LEU A 331 -14.63 9.21 -5.25
CA LEU A 331 -13.63 10.05 -4.57
C LEU A 331 -14.26 11.29 -3.95
N THR A 332 -15.24 11.92 -4.60
CA THR A 332 -15.99 13.05 -4.03
C THR A 332 -16.75 12.63 -2.77
N ASN A 333 -17.36 11.43 -2.76
CA ASN A 333 -18.01 10.90 -1.56
C ASN A 333 -17.00 10.69 -0.40
N LEU A 334 -15.78 10.22 -0.71
CA LEU A 334 -14.70 10.12 0.29
C LEU A 334 -14.25 11.49 0.80
N ILE A 335 -14.12 12.47 -0.10
CA ILE A 335 -13.76 13.85 0.29
C ILE A 335 -14.80 14.40 1.28
N HIS A 336 -16.10 14.20 1.01
CA HIS A 336 -17.16 14.67 1.90
C HIS A 336 -17.23 13.91 3.23
N THR A 337 -16.76 12.65 3.28
CA THR A 337 -16.86 11.80 4.47
C THR A 337 -15.61 11.88 5.35
N ILE A 338 -14.42 11.82 4.75
CA ILE A 338 -13.12 11.73 5.44
C ILE A 338 -12.40 13.08 5.46
N ASN A 339 -12.64 13.94 4.46
CA ASN A 339 -11.94 15.19 4.24
C ASN A 339 -10.41 15.03 4.29
N PRO A 340 -9.82 14.18 3.44
CA PRO A 340 -8.39 13.92 3.44
C PRO A 340 -7.62 15.11 2.83
N LYS A 341 -6.38 15.30 3.25
CA LYS A 341 -5.46 16.24 2.59
C LYS A 341 -5.11 15.80 1.19
N ARG A 342 -5.02 14.47 0.97
CA ARG A 342 -4.60 13.86 -0.29
C ARG A 342 -5.28 12.53 -0.54
N ILE A 343 -5.60 12.26 -1.81
CA ILE A 343 -5.99 10.94 -2.29
C ILE A 343 -4.92 10.45 -3.26
N ILE A 344 -4.44 9.24 -3.07
CA ILE A 344 -3.42 8.61 -3.91
C ILE A 344 -4.07 7.45 -4.65
N ILE A 345 -3.99 7.45 -5.98
CA ILE A 345 -4.57 6.41 -6.83
C ILE A 345 -3.48 5.46 -7.29
N GLY A 346 -3.57 4.19 -6.90
CA GLY A 346 -2.70 3.12 -7.32
C GLY A 346 -3.44 2.01 -8.05
N GLY A 347 -2.76 0.87 -8.22
CA GLY A 347 -3.28 -0.29 -8.95
C GLY A 347 -3.12 -0.20 -10.47
N GLY A 348 -3.48 -1.28 -11.15
CA GLY A 348 -3.24 -1.42 -12.59
C GLY A 348 -3.92 -0.35 -13.45
N VAL A 349 -5.13 0.07 -13.09
CA VAL A 349 -5.89 1.07 -13.82
C VAL A 349 -5.28 2.47 -13.71
N SER A 350 -4.56 2.77 -12.62
CA SER A 350 -3.89 4.06 -12.46
C SER A 350 -2.83 4.35 -13.53
N LYS A 351 -2.32 3.30 -14.22
CA LYS A 351 -1.39 3.43 -15.37
C LYS A 351 -2.00 4.22 -16.52
N ALA A 352 -3.33 4.33 -16.59
CA ALA A 352 -4.01 5.17 -17.59
C ALA A 352 -3.72 6.69 -17.41
N GLY A 353 -3.13 7.09 -16.29
CA GLY A 353 -2.54 8.42 -16.11
C GLY A 353 -3.50 9.58 -16.41
N SER A 354 -3.10 10.46 -17.32
CA SER A 354 -3.89 11.66 -17.67
C SER A 354 -5.26 11.35 -18.24
N PHE A 355 -5.44 10.25 -18.97
CA PHE A 355 -6.74 9.86 -19.54
C PHE A 355 -7.80 9.61 -18.45
N LEU A 356 -7.34 9.13 -17.27
CA LEU A 356 -8.20 8.87 -16.11
C LEU A 356 -8.38 10.14 -15.27
N MET A 357 -7.29 10.87 -15.05
CA MET A 357 -7.24 12.02 -14.16
C MET A 357 -8.14 13.17 -14.63
N GLU A 358 -8.23 13.43 -15.93
CA GLU A 358 -9.10 14.46 -16.49
C GLU A 358 -10.57 14.27 -16.06
N GLY A 359 -11.12 13.06 -16.20
CA GLY A 359 -12.48 12.75 -15.78
C GLY A 359 -12.68 12.81 -14.25
N ILE A 360 -11.66 12.43 -13.47
CA ILE A 360 -11.68 12.54 -12.01
C ILE A 360 -11.76 14.01 -11.60
N GLU A 361 -10.85 14.83 -12.09
CA GLU A 361 -10.74 16.25 -11.74
C GLU A 361 -12.01 17.03 -12.14
N GLU A 362 -12.51 16.84 -13.38
CA GLU A 362 -13.76 17.45 -13.83
C GLU A 362 -14.94 17.11 -12.90
N THR A 363 -15.02 15.86 -12.46
CA THR A 363 -16.09 15.39 -11.59
C THR A 363 -15.99 16.00 -10.19
N ILE A 364 -14.80 16.07 -9.62
CA ILE A 364 -14.56 16.68 -8.30
C ILE A 364 -14.86 18.18 -8.36
N GLN A 365 -14.43 18.87 -9.41
CA GLN A 365 -14.72 20.30 -9.60
C GLN A 365 -16.23 20.58 -9.70
N THR A 366 -16.98 19.67 -10.32
CA THR A 366 -18.44 19.82 -10.48
C THR A 366 -19.20 19.45 -9.22
N ARG A 367 -18.76 18.39 -8.50
CA ARG A 367 -19.52 17.78 -7.39
C ARG A 367 -19.00 18.16 -6.00
N GLY A 368 -17.82 18.72 -5.90
CA GLY A 368 -17.26 19.16 -4.62
C GLY A 368 -18.13 20.22 -3.97
N LEU A 369 -18.56 19.95 -2.71
CA LEU A 369 -19.51 20.80 -1.97
C LEU A 369 -18.99 22.21 -1.73
N THR A 370 -17.68 22.37 -1.54
CA THR A 370 -17.01 23.62 -1.24
C THR A 370 -15.73 23.75 -2.03
N ASP A 371 -15.20 24.98 -2.18
CA ASP A 371 -13.91 25.20 -2.84
C ASP A 371 -12.78 24.42 -2.13
N LYS A 372 -12.83 24.29 -0.81
CA LYS A 372 -11.87 23.47 -0.05
C LYS A 372 -11.95 21.98 -0.39
N ALA A 373 -13.14 21.46 -0.64
CA ALA A 373 -13.32 20.08 -1.10
C ALA A 373 -12.71 19.87 -2.50
N LYS A 374 -12.85 20.86 -3.38
CA LYS A 374 -12.29 20.85 -4.74
C LYS A 374 -10.75 20.99 -4.79
N GLU A 375 -10.15 21.57 -3.75
CA GLU A 375 -8.71 21.70 -3.59
C GLU A 375 -8.03 20.41 -3.08
N THR A 376 -8.79 19.34 -2.77
CA THR A 376 -8.20 18.07 -2.33
C THR A 376 -7.22 17.55 -3.38
N SER A 377 -5.96 17.32 -2.98
CA SER A 377 -4.91 16.85 -3.89
C SER A 377 -5.17 15.40 -4.31
N ILE A 378 -5.30 15.15 -5.61
CA ILE A 378 -5.40 13.80 -6.18
C ILE A 378 -4.12 13.54 -6.96
N VAL A 379 -3.43 12.43 -6.66
CA VAL A 379 -2.17 12.06 -7.30
C VAL A 379 -2.13 10.57 -7.62
N ILE A 380 -1.36 10.20 -8.64
CA ILE A 380 -1.05 8.80 -8.92
C ILE A 380 0.05 8.32 -7.97
N SER A 381 -0.01 7.04 -7.58
CA SER A 381 0.98 6.37 -6.73
C SER A 381 2.40 6.61 -7.23
N LYS A 382 3.29 7.02 -6.31
CA LYS A 382 4.72 7.17 -6.57
C LYS A 382 5.44 5.83 -6.59
N LEU A 383 4.99 4.88 -5.79
CA LEU A 383 5.60 3.55 -5.65
C LEU A 383 5.20 2.60 -6.78
N GLY A 384 4.20 2.99 -7.60
CA GLY A 384 3.81 2.28 -8.81
C GLY A 384 3.31 0.84 -8.55
N GLU A 385 3.79 -0.11 -9.34
CA GLU A 385 3.31 -1.49 -9.31
C GLU A 385 3.79 -2.31 -8.10
N HIS A 386 4.76 -1.80 -7.34
CA HIS A 386 5.25 -2.44 -6.11
C HIS A 386 4.65 -1.80 -4.84
N ALA A 387 3.71 -0.86 -4.99
CA ALA A 387 3.19 -0.08 -3.86
C ALA A 387 2.60 -0.94 -2.74
N SER A 388 1.81 -1.99 -3.07
CA SER A 388 1.25 -2.92 -2.08
C SER A 388 2.34 -3.77 -1.41
N ALA A 389 3.30 -4.30 -2.19
CA ALA A 389 4.39 -5.12 -1.65
C ALA A 389 5.34 -4.29 -0.77
N ILE A 390 5.70 -3.06 -1.18
CA ILE A 390 6.48 -2.12 -0.36
C ILE A 390 5.69 -1.75 0.90
N GLY A 391 4.39 -1.53 0.77
CA GLY A 391 3.51 -1.27 1.90
C GLY A 391 3.43 -2.45 2.88
N ALA A 392 3.43 -3.68 2.36
CA ALA A 392 3.55 -4.87 3.19
C ALA A 392 4.88 -4.89 3.98
N CYS A 393 6.01 -4.46 3.38
CA CYS A 393 7.25 -4.29 4.14
C CYS A 393 7.10 -3.27 5.28
N VAL A 394 6.30 -2.23 5.11
CA VAL A 394 6.08 -1.22 6.17
C VAL A 394 5.39 -1.82 7.39
N LEU A 395 4.53 -2.83 7.24
CA LEU A 395 3.91 -3.52 8.38
C LEU A 395 4.98 -4.07 9.35
N ILE A 396 6.08 -4.58 8.81
CA ILE A 396 7.21 -5.06 9.62
C ILE A 396 8.02 -3.89 10.17
N LEU A 397 8.28 -2.85 9.35
CA LEU A 397 9.01 -1.67 9.81
C LEU A 397 8.30 -0.97 10.98
N GLU A 398 6.97 -0.97 11.01
CA GLU A 398 6.19 -0.39 12.12
C GLU A 398 6.48 -1.09 13.46
N GLU A 399 6.82 -2.37 13.50
CA GLU A 399 7.20 -3.08 14.74
C GLU A 399 8.46 -2.46 15.39
N PHE A 400 9.34 -1.91 14.58
CA PHE A 400 10.62 -1.35 15.03
C PHE A 400 10.58 0.18 15.19
N PHE A 401 9.87 0.87 14.30
CA PHE A 401 9.88 2.33 14.22
C PHE A 401 8.61 2.99 14.78
N ALA A 402 7.43 2.38 14.60
CA ALA A 402 6.21 3.00 15.06
C ALA A 402 5.91 2.67 16.53
N LYS A 403 5.80 3.67 17.35
CA LYS A 403 4.87 3.64 18.53
C LYS A 403 4.71 5.03 19.10
#